data_1b7a49d391d93e57c92b806f1e5a96fd
#
_entry.id   1b7a49d391d93e57c92b806f1e5a96fd
#
_cell.length_a   1.000
_cell.length_b   1.000
_cell.length_c   1.000
_cell.angle_alpha   90.00
_cell.angle_beta   90.00
_cell.angle_gamma   90.00
#
_symmetry.space_group_name_H-M   'P 1'
#
loop_
_entity.id
_entity.type
_entity.pdbx_description
1 polymer ?
#
loop_
_entity_poly.entity_id
_entity_poly.type
_entity_poly.pdbx_seq_one_letter_code
_entity_poly.pdbx_strand_id
1 'polypeptide(L)'
;MSPAYPRELGRAFEDDEVARKYRYRQPYPSEVFEILRGLLVEPHTVLDAGSGTGALTIGLAQFAKRVDAIDPSAAMLREARRMPGSDNERIRWIQGTAENAPLDPPYGLVTTGASLHWMDPEIVMPRFGEALAPGARVAIVDTDSIYGEQKWRGEFLTLIRAFSPIAHHITTPDFVKALEASGRFALEGQRSTAPVAVEQSVDEYMAMLASTSSLSRMTLGPRADEFDRQARAIFARHGMTGVRAKVVSGVTWGRPR
;
A
#
# COMPACT_ATOMS: atom_id res chain seq x y z
N MET A 1 -18.48 -10.73 8.69
CA MET A 1 -17.14 -11.13 8.22
C MET A 1 -16.52 -9.90 7.57
N SER A 2 -15.34 -9.47 8.02
CA SER A 2 -14.61 -8.36 7.40
C SER A 2 -14.23 -8.77 5.97
N PRO A 3 -14.41 -7.92 4.94
CA PRO A 3 -13.95 -8.22 3.61
C PRO A 3 -12.42 -8.29 3.65
N ALA A 4 -11.86 -9.47 3.40
CA ALA A 4 -10.41 -9.67 3.34
C ALA A 4 -10.05 -10.27 1.98
N TYR A 5 -8.89 -9.88 1.45
CA TYR A 5 -8.32 -10.58 0.31
C TYR A 5 -7.87 -11.99 0.72
N PRO A 6 -7.91 -12.96 -0.20
CA PRO A 6 -7.32 -14.27 0.05
C PRO A 6 -5.86 -14.09 0.48
N ARG A 7 -5.51 -14.55 1.67
CA ARG A 7 -4.14 -14.39 2.25
C ARG A 7 -3.06 -14.99 1.36
N GLU A 8 -3.42 -16.01 0.57
CA GLU A 8 -2.50 -16.63 -0.40
C GLU A 8 -1.97 -15.63 -1.43
N LEU A 9 -2.76 -14.61 -1.80
CA LEU A 9 -2.30 -13.58 -2.72
C LEU A 9 -1.23 -12.68 -2.12
N GLY A 10 -1.17 -12.57 -0.80
CA GLY A 10 -0.11 -11.84 -0.08
C GLY A 10 1.26 -12.46 -0.26
N ARG A 11 1.35 -13.78 -0.53
CA ARG A 11 2.62 -14.46 -0.81
C ARG A 11 3.35 -13.94 -2.04
N ALA A 12 2.63 -13.30 -2.97
CA ALA A 12 3.25 -12.65 -4.11
C ALA A 12 4.32 -11.62 -3.70
N PHE A 13 4.18 -11.00 -2.52
CA PHE A 13 5.14 -10.02 -2.01
C PHE A 13 6.43 -10.66 -1.44
N GLU A 14 6.47 -11.98 -1.26
CA GLU A 14 7.68 -12.71 -0.88
C GLU A 14 8.62 -12.94 -2.07
N ASP A 15 8.12 -12.73 -3.30
CA ASP A 15 8.87 -12.92 -4.54
C ASP A 15 9.80 -11.73 -4.80
N ASP A 16 11.08 -12.03 -5.11
CA ASP A 16 12.11 -11.02 -5.38
C ASP A 16 11.83 -10.19 -6.63
N GLU A 17 11.18 -10.75 -7.65
CA GLU A 17 10.82 -10.03 -8.86
C GLU A 17 9.72 -9.00 -8.58
N VAL A 18 8.71 -9.41 -7.81
CA VAL A 18 7.63 -8.52 -7.35
C VAL A 18 8.21 -7.38 -6.53
N ALA A 19 9.07 -7.68 -5.54
CA ALA A 19 9.70 -6.69 -4.71
C ALA A 19 10.54 -5.68 -5.52
N ARG A 20 11.35 -6.14 -6.49
CA ARG A 20 12.13 -5.26 -7.37
C ARG A 20 11.24 -4.36 -8.23
N LYS A 21 10.10 -4.86 -8.71
CA LYS A 21 9.14 -4.10 -9.54
C LYS A 21 8.31 -3.12 -8.71
N TYR A 22 8.31 -3.25 -7.40
CA TYR A 22 7.55 -2.37 -6.52
C TYR A 22 7.95 -0.89 -6.63
N ARG A 23 9.21 -0.60 -7.03
CA ARG A 23 9.70 0.76 -7.33
C ARG A 23 8.89 1.50 -8.42
N TYR A 24 8.17 0.77 -9.27
CA TYR A 24 7.31 1.34 -10.31
C TYR A 24 5.90 1.66 -9.81
N ARG A 25 5.58 1.33 -8.54
CA ARG A 25 4.36 1.80 -7.89
C ARG A 25 4.37 3.32 -7.84
N GLN A 26 3.19 3.89 -7.93
CA GLN A 26 3.04 5.33 -7.91
C GLN A 26 3.39 5.87 -6.53
N PRO A 27 4.17 6.97 -6.46
CA PRO A 27 4.57 7.55 -5.19
C PRO A 27 3.36 8.17 -4.48
N TYR A 28 3.41 8.22 -3.17
CA TYR A 28 2.46 9.01 -2.40
C TYR A 28 2.67 10.50 -2.68
N PRO A 29 1.60 11.28 -2.98
CA PRO A 29 1.69 12.73 -3.03
C PRO A 29 2.26 13.31 -1.73
N SER A 30 3.05 14.38 -1.81
CA SER A 30 3.68 15.02 -0.64
C SER A 30 2.66 15.43 0.44
N GLU A 31 1.46 15.78 0.04
CA GLU A 31 0.35 16.15 0.94
C GLU A 31 -0.03 15.02 1.92
N VAL A 32 0.20 13.74 1.56
CA VAL A 32 0.02 12.60 2.49
C VAL A 32 0.87 12.81 3.74
N PHE A 33 2.14 13.20 3.57
CA PHE A 33 3.06 13.38 4.67
C PHE A 33 2.73 14.62 5.52
N GLU A 34 2.14 15.65 4.91
CA GLU A 34 1.62 16.82 5.64
C GLU A 34 0.44 16.43 6.53
N ILE A 35 -0.49 15.61 6.01
CA ILE A 35 -1.62 15.09 6.78
C ILE A 35 -1.10 14.21 7.94
N LEU A 36 -0.20 13.26 7.65
CA LEU A 36 0.34 12.36 8.67
C LEU A 36 1.14 13.10 9.74
N ARG A 37 1.88 14.17 9.37
CA ARG A 37 2.58 15.03 10.31
C ARG A 37 1.58 15.73 11.26
N GLY A 38 0.45 16.17 10.74
CA GLY A 38 -0.62 16.78 11.56
C GLY A 38 -1.32 15.82 12.50
N LEU A 39 -1.24 14.51 12.25
CA LEU A 39 -1.82 13.46 13.08
C LEU A 39 -0.82 12.92 14.14
N LEU A 40 0.48 13.12 13.92
CA LEU A 40 1.53 12.62 14.80
C LEU A 40 1.57 13.39 16.10
N VAL A 41 1.43 12.68 17.22
CA VAL A 41 1.51 13.24 18.58
C VAL A 41 2.77 12.72 19.30
N GLU A 42 3.07 13.27 20.49
CA GLU A 42 4.16 12.74 21.32
C GLU A 42 3.94 11.24 21.62
N PRO A 43 5.03 10.44 21.63
CA PRO A 43 6.46 10.83 21.65
C PRO A 43 7.07 11.07 20.26
N HIS A 44 6.30 11.28 19.20
CA HIS A 44 6.72 11.44 17.79
C HIS A 44 7.40 10.19 17.21
N THR A 45 7.01 9.02 17.71
CA THR A 45 7.40 7.71 17.16
C THR A 45 6.27 7.16 16.30
N VAL A 46 6.61 6.49 15.22
CA VAL A 46 5.63 5.93 14.27
C VAL A 46 5.86 4.42 14.13
N LEU A 47 4.78 3.66 14.09
CA LEU A 47 4.76 2.30 13.61
C LEU A 47 4.21 2.31 12.17
N ASP A 48 5.00 1.87 11.19
CA ASP A 48 4.54 1.65 9.81
C ASP A 48 4.36 0.14 9.59
N ALA A 49 3.10 -0.30 9.64
CA ALA A 49 2.75 -1.71 9.58
C ALA A 49 2.45 -2.16 8.15
N GLY A 50 3.21 -3.15 7.66
CA GLY A 50 3.23 -3.53 6.25
C GLY A 50 3.96 -2.50 5.41
N SER A 51 5.19 -2.18 5.82
CA SER A 51 5.99 -1.08 5.24
C SER A 51 6.42 -1.30 3.79
N GLY A 52 6.40 -2.54 3.32
CA GLY A 52 6.81 -2.92 1.97
C GLY A 52 8.24 -2.45 1.66
N THR A 53 8.39 -1.74 0.55
CA THR A 53 9.66 -1.13 0.16
C THR A 53 9.92 0.25 0.79
N GLY A 54 9.15 0.63 1.81
CA GLY A 54 9.41 1.82 2.62
C GLY A 54 8.87 3.14 2.06
N ALA A 55 7.91 3.11 1.14
CA ALA A 55 7.39 4.33 0.52
C ALA A 55 6.80 5.33 1.53
N LEU A 56 6.07 4.86 2.55
CA LEU A 56 5.63 5.72 3.67
C LEU A 56 6.76 5.93 4.69
N THR A 57 7.43 4.87 5.08
CA THR A 57 8.49 4.85 6.10
C THR A 57 9.52 5.96 5.91
N ILE A 58 10.07 6.07 4.68
CA ILE A 58 11.14 7.03 4.34
C ILE A 58 10.64 8.47 4.47
N GLY A 59 9.41 8.73 4.03
CA GLY A 59 8.79 10.05 4.19
C GLY A 59 8.46 10.40 5.64
N LEU A 60 7.98 9.42 6.42
CA LEU A 60 7.71 9.58 7.85
C LEU A 60 8.98 9.91 8.64
N ALA A 61 10.12 9.30 8.28
CA ALA A 61 11.41 9.53 8.93
C ALA A 61 11.93 10.98 8.76
N GLN A 62 11.35 11.77 7.86
CA GLN A 62 11.72 13.18 7.71
C GLN A 62 11.25 14.04 8.89
N PHE A 63 10.22 13.60 9.61
CA PHE A 63 9.64 14.38 10.70
C PHE A 63 9.39 13.60 12.00
N ALA A 64 9.35 12.27 11.95
CA ALA A 64 9.27 11.44 13.14
C ALA A 64 10.64 11.36 13.85
N LYS A 65 10.63 11.14 15.16
CA LYS A 65 11.86 10.85 15.95
C LYS A 65 12.35 9.42 15.71
N ARG A 66 11.42 8.48 15.46
CA ARG A 66 11.68 7.08 15.14
C ARG A 66 10.52 6.51 14.31
N VAL A 67 10.86 5.66 13.36
CA VAL A 67 9.90 4.87 12.58
C VAL A 67 10.25 3.41 12.70
N ASP A 68 9.40 2.61 13.30
CA ASP A 68 9.49 1.15 13.31
C ASP A 68 8.70 0.63 12.10
N ALA A 69 9.42 0.14 11.10
CA ALA A 69 8.89 -0.31 9.82
C ALA A 69 8.82 -1.83 9.80
N ILE A 70 7.62 -2.39 9.88
CA ILE A 70 7.40 -3.84 9.96
C ILE A 70 6.90 -4.34 8.61
N ASP A 71 7.51 -5.40 8.09
CA ASP A 71 7.01 -6.16 6.94
C ASP A 71 7.38 -7.64 7.05
N PRO A 72 6.46 -8.58 6.74
CA PRO A 72 6.78 -10.01 6.79
C PRO A 72 7.74 -10.44 5.68
N SER A 73 7.76 -9.71 4.54
CA SER A 73 8.56 -10.06 3.38
C SER A 73 10.01 -9.62 3.50
N ALA A 74 10.92 -10.60 3.59
CA ALA A 74 12.34 -10.33 3.50
C ALA A 74 12.75 -9.71 2.14
N ALA A 75 12.04 -10.04 1.06
CA ALA A 75 12.28 -9.48 -0.27
C ALA A 75 11.95 -7.98 -0.31
N MET A 76 10.78 -7.59 0.24
CA MET A 76 10.40 -6.18 0.36
C MET A 76 11.41 -5.39 1.20
N LEU A 77 11.81 -5.91 2.36
CA LEU A 77 12.79 -5.24 3.23
C LEU A 77 14.18 -5.15 2.60
N ARG A 78 14.58 -6.11 1.75
CA ARG A 78 15.82 -5.99 0.98
C ARG A 78 15.76 -4.84 -0.03
N GLU A 79 14.65 -4.70 -0.74
CA GLU A 79 14.45 -3.57 -1.67
C GLU A 79 14.29 -2.24 -0.91
N ALA A 80 13.61 -2.24 0.23
CA ALA A 80 13.47 -1.05 1.08
C ALA A 80 14.84 -0.46 1.44
N ARG A 81 15.79 -1.31 1.87
CA ARG A 81 17.14 -0.88 2.23
C ARG A 81 18.00 -0.35 1.06
N ARG A 82 17.52 -0.52 -0.19
CA ARG A 82 18.16 0.03 -1.40
C ARG A 82 17.56 1.37 -1.84
N MET A 83 16.42 1.75 -1.24
CA MET A 83 15.75 2.99 -1.60
C MET A 83 16.53 4.21 -1.06
N PRO A 84 16.59 5.31 -1.82
CA PRO A 84 17.19 6.55 -1.32
C PRO A 84 16.53 7.00 0.00
N GLY A 85 17.34 7.30 1.00
CA GLY A 85 16.89 7.72 2.33
C GLY A 85 16.50 6.58 3.29
N SER A 86 16.69 5.32 2.88
CA SER A 86 16.44 4.15 3.72
C SER A 86 17.50 3.93 4.82
N ASP A 87 18.65 4.60 4.68
CA ASP A 87 19.76 4.61 5.63
C ASP A 87 19.60 5.64 6.76
N ASN A 88 18.46 6.33 6.81
CA ASN A 88 18.14 7.25 7.89
C ASN A 88 18.12 6.49 9.23
N GLU A 89 18.95 6.91 10.18
CA GLU A 89 19.12 6.30 11.52
C GLU A 89 17.82 6.24 12.35
N ARG A 90 16.82 7.02 11.98
CA ARG A 90 15.50 7.00 12.61
C ARG A 90 14.65 5.81 12.19
N ILE A 91 15.03 5.06 11.14
CA ILE A 91 14.28 3.94 10.62
C ILE A 91 14.79 2.63 11.20
N ARG A 92 13.90 1.86 11.79
CA ARG A 92 14.17 0.49 12.25
C ARG A 92 13.39 -0.48 11.38
N TRP A 93 14.08 -1.18 10.49
CA TRP A 93 13.50 -2.20 9.63
C TRP A 93 13.36 -3.52 10.37
N ILE A 94 12.12 -3.99 10.55
CA ILE A 94 11.78 -5.16 11.37
C ILE A 94 11.07 -6.19 10.49
N GLN A 95 11.64 -7.38 10.37
CA GLN A 95 10.96 -8.47 9.68
C GLN A 95 9.98 -9.16 10.62
N GLY A 96 8.71 -9.20 10.23
CA GLY A 96 7.62 -9.84 10.97
C GLY A 96 6.26 -9.36 10.52
N THR A 97 5.22 -10.06 10.92
CA THR A 97 3.84 -9.63 10.66
C THR A 97 3.39 -8.61 11.72
N ALA A 98 2.42 -7.78 11.40
CA ALA A 98 1.85 -6.83 12.34
C ALA A 98 1.24 -7.52 13.57
N GLU A 99 0.83 -8.79 13.42
CA GLU A 99 0.25 -9.61 14.49
C GLU A 99 1.28 -10.05 15.53
N ASN A 100 2.56 -10.24 15.15
CA ASN A 100 3.53 -10.88 16.03
C ASN A 100 4.92 -10.23 16.14
N ALA A 101 5.25 -9.27 15.27
CA ALA A 101 6.54 -8.60 15.34
C ALA A 101 6.73 -7.88 16.69
N PRO A 102 7.96 -7.81 17.22
CA PRO A 102 8.20 -7.06 18.46
C PRO A 102 7.93 -5.57 18.22
N LEU A 103 7.13 -4.97 19.11
CA LEU A 103 6.85 -3.54 19.14
C LEU A 103 7.63 -2.87 20.27
N ASP A 104 7.93 -1.60 20.08
CA ASP A 104 8.60 -0.77 21.09
C ASP A 104 7.76 0.51 21.36
N PRO A 105 6.56 0.34 21.99
CA PRO A 105 5.64 1.44 22.28
C PRO A 105 6.23 2.41 23.33
N PRO A 106 5.59 3.60 23.51
CA PRO A 106 4.38 4.04 22.84
C PRO A 106 4.64 4.64 21.47
N TYR A 107 3.63 4.54 20.55
CA TYR A 107 3.66 5.20 19.25
C TYR A 107 2.72 6.40 19.20
N GLY A 108 3.20 7.52 18.69
CA GLY A 108 2.41 8.71 18.43
C GLY A 108 1.52 8.62 17.18
N LEU A 109 1.76 7.62 16.34
CA LEU A 109 0.96 7.30 15.16
C LEU A 109 1.25 5.86 14.74
N VAL A 110 0.22 5.14 14.28
CA VAL A 110 0.37 3.90 13.51
C VAL A 110 -0.09 4.18 12.08
N THR A 111 0.70 3.78 11.07
CA THR A 111 0.33 3.88 9.66
C THR A 111 0.20 2.51 9.02
N THR A 112 -0.72 2.38 8.07
CA THR A 112 -0.88 1.22 7.20
C THR A 112 -1.08 1.71 5.77
N GLY A 113 -0.07 1.52 4.92
CA GLY A 113 -0.10 1.95 3.52
C GLY A 113 -0.49 0.81 2.59
N ALA A 114 -1.75 0.75 2.15
CA ALA A 114 -2.29 -0.33 1.32
C ALA A 114 -1.96 -1.73 1.87
N SER A 115 -1.92 -1.89 3.20
CA SER A 115 -1.45 -3.11 3.86
C SER A 115 -2.45 -3.74 4.83
N LEU A 116 -3.35 -2.95 5.45
CA LEU A 116 -4.24 -3.41 6.52
C LEU A 116 -5.16 -4.56 6.10
N HIS A 117 -5.56 -4.61 4.82
CA HIS A 117 -6.41 -5.67 4.28
C HIS A 117 -5.71 -7.05 4.17
N TRP A 118 -4.40 -7.12 4.42
CA TRP A 118 -3.63 -8.37 4.54
C TRP A 118 -3.51 -8.88 5.98
N MET A 119 -3.86 -8.06 6.96
CA MET A 119 -3.73 -8.34 8.38
C MET A 119 -5.02 -8.92 8.95
N ASP A 120 -4.94 -9.56 10.10
CA ASP A 120 -6.11 -9.97 10.87
C ASP A 120 -6.57 -8.82 11.78
N PRO A 121 -7.68 -8.15 11.46
CA PRO A 121 -8.14 -7.02 12.27
C PRO A 121 -8.55 -7.41 13.69
N GLU A 122 -8.90 -8.69 13.93
CA GLU A 122 -9.18 -9.21 15.27
C GLU A 122 -7.95 -9.15 16.18
N ILE A 123 -6.76 -9.30 15.58
CA ILE A 123 -5.48 -9.33 16.29
C ILE A 123 -4.83 -7.95 16.27
N VAL A 124 -4.75 -7.31 15.08
CA VAL A 124 -3.94 -6.09 14.95
C VAL A 124 -4.60 -4.86 15.56
N MET A 125 -5.94 -4.74 15.54
CA MET A 125 -6.60 -3.56 16.10
C MET A 125 -6.41 -3.43 17.61
N PRO A 126 -6.65 -4.46 18.44
CA PRO A 126 -6.32 -4.39 19.87
C PRO A 126 -4.85 -4.10 20.11
N ARG A 127 -3.96 -4.78 19.36
CA ARG A 127 -2.51 -4.62 19.48
C ARG A 127 -2.04 -3.20 19.16
N PHE A 128 -2.60 -2.58 18.12
CA PHE A 128 -2.33 -1.16 17.82
C PHE A 128 -2.87 -0.25 18.93
N GLY A 129 -4.05 -0.55 19.45
CA GLY A 129 -4.63 0.22 20.57
C GLY A 129 -3.76 0.24 21.81
N GLU A 130 -3.20 -0.92 22.18
CA GLU A 130 -2.27 -1.05 23.33
C GLU A 130 -0.92 -0.35 23.07
N ALA A 131 -0.49 -0.27 21.81
CA ALA A 131 0.78 0.33 21.44
C ALA A 131 0.73 1.85 21.22
N LEU A 132 -0.47 2.43 21.06
CA LEU A 132 -0.65 3.87 20.85
C LEU A 132 -0.45 4.69 22.12
N ALA A 133 0.21 5.83 22.00
CA ALA A 133 0.26 6.86 23.01
C ALA A 133 -1.13 7.49 23.26
N PRO A 134 -1.38 8.13 24.42
CA PRO A 134 -2.61 8.87 24.65
C PRO A 134 -2.86 9.91 23.55
N GLY A 135 -4.05 9.87 22.95
CA GLY A 135 -4.42 10.78 21.86
C GLY A 135 -3.92 10.39 20.46
N ALA A 136 -3.07 9.37 20.35
CA ALA A 136 -2.58 8.86 19.06
C ALA A 136 -3.67 8.08 18.28
N ARG A 137 -3.41 7.84 17.02
CA ARG A 137 -4.35 7.26 16.04
C ARG A 137 -3.71 6.22 15.15
N VAL A 138 -4.54 5.40 14.53
CA VAL A 138 -4.18 4.63 13.34
C VAL A 138 -4.60 5.45 12.11
N ALA A 139 -3.68 5.60 11.14
CA ALA A 139 -3.92 6.21 9.84
C ALA A 139 -3.81 5.14 8.75
N ILE A 140 -4.89 4.93 8.02
CA ILE A 140 -4.99 4.02 6.88
C ILE A 140 -4.79 4.87 5.63
N VAL A 141 -3.76 4.57 4.85
CA VAL A 141 -3.38 5.29 3.64
C VAL A 141 -3.62 4.41 2.43
N ASP A 142 -4.31 4.92 1.46
CA ASP A 142 -4.49 4.28 0.15
C ASP A 142 -4.08 5.22 -0.98
N THR A 143 -3.98 4.67 -2.18
CA THR A 143 -3.64 5.44 -3.38
C THR A 143 -4.40 4.89 -4.56
N ASP A 144 -5.10 5.78 -5.24
CA ASP A 144 -5.84 5.51 -6.46
C ASP A 144 -5.26 6.26 -7.66
N SER A 145 -5.46 5.68 -8.84
CA SER A 145 -5.06 6.26 -10.12
C SER A 145 -6.28 6.58 -10.97
N ILE A 146 -6.46 7.86 -11.26
CA ILE A 146 -7.52 8.38 -12.12
C ILE A 146 -6.96 8.51 -13.54
N TYR A 147 -7.45 7.71 -14.48
CA TYR A 147 -6.95 7.68 -15.86
C TYR A 147 -7.73 8.57 -16.82
N GLY A 148 -8.86 9.14 -16.39
CA GLY A 148 -9.75 9.90 -17.28
C GLY A 148 -10.41 9.01 -18.36
N GLU A 149 -11.00 9.65 -19.36
CA GLU A 149 -11.59 8.97 -20.52
C GLU A 149 -10.50 8.63 -21.53
N GLN A 150 -10.09 7.37 -21.55
CA GLN A 150 -9.08 6.85 -22.47
C GLN A 150 -9.61 5.61 -23.20
N LYS A 151 -9.59 5.61 -24.53
CA LYS A 151 -10.18 4.55 -25.38
C LYS A 151 -9.64 3.15 -25.07
N TRP A 152 -8.36 3.02 -24.73
CA TRP A 152 -7.71 1.74 -24.42
C TRP A 152 -8.20 1.12 -23.09
N ARG A 153 -8.70 1.95 -22.16
CA ARG A 153 -8.97 1.53 -20.78
C ARG A 153 -10.05 0.46 -20.67
N GLY A 154 -11.11 0.53 -21.47
CA GLY A 154 -12.19 -0.46 -21.47
C GLY A 154 -11.70 -1.87 -21.84
N GLU A 155 -10.92 -1.96 -22.92
CA GLU A 155 -10.31 -3.23 -23.35
C GLU A 155 -9.34 -3.75 -22.29
N PHE A 156 -8.53 -2.86 -21.74
CA PHE A 156 -7.53 -3.21 -20.74
C PHE A 156 -8.16 -3.72 -19.43
N LEU A 157 -9.22 -3.08 -18.95
CA LEU A 157 -9.97 -3.55 -17.78
C LEU A 157 -10.63 -4.92 -18.03
N THR A 158 -11.11 -5.16 -19.24
CA THR A 158 -11.64 -6.48 -19.62
C THR A 158 -10.54 -7.54 -19.57
N LEU A 159 -9.35 -7.22 -20.07
CA LEU A 159 -8.18 -8.10 -19.98
C LEU A 159 -7.81 -8.38 -18.51
N ILE A 160 -7.69 -7.34 -17.67
CA ILE A 160 -7.39 -7.51 -16.24
C ILE A 160 -8.39 -8.47 -15.60
N ARG A 161 -9.69 -8.28 -15.81
CA ARG A 161 -10.73 -9.14 -15.24
C ARG A 161 -10.65 -10.60 -15.69
N ALA A 162 -10.20 -10.85 -16.92
CA ALA A 162 -10.04 -12.19 -17.46
C ALA A 162 -8.84 -12.95 -16.84
N PHE A 163 -7.86 -12.23 -16.33
CA PHE A 163 -6.62 -12.80 -15.78
C PHE A 163 -6.53 -12.74 -14.26
N SER A 164 -7.06 -11.68 -13.65
CA SER A 164 -7.00 -11.49 -12.20
C SER A 164 -7.88 -12.53 -11.47
N PRO A 165 -7.36 -13.18 -10.42
CA PRO A 165 -8.16 -14.05 -9.56
C PRO A 165 -9.09 -13.28 -8.61
N ILE A 166 -8.96 -11.95 -8.55
CA ILE A 166 -9.78 -11.09 -7.68
C ILE A 166 -11.08 -10.74 -8.40
N ALA A 167 -12.17 -11.37 -7.99
CA ALA A 167 -13.49 -11.11 -8.57
C ALA A 167 -14.04 -9.71 -8.24
N HIS A 168 -13.78 -9.24 -7.01
CA HIS A 168 -14.21 -7.92 -6.54
C HIS A 168 -13.06 -7.21 -5.85
N HIS A 169 -12.79 -5.98 -6.28
CA HIS A 169 -11.83 -5.12 -5.61
C HIS A 169 -12.46 -4.57 -4.32
N ILE A 170 -11.82 -4.84 -3.18
CA ILE A 170 -12.22 -4.27 -1.90
C ILE A 170 -11.60 -2.88 -1.80
N THR A 171 -12.41 -1.86 -1.71
CA THR A 171 -11.91 -0.49 -1.54
C THR A 171 -11.58 -0.23 -0.07
N THR A 172 -10.66 0.69 0.20
CA THR A 172 -10.37 1.11 1.58
C THR A 172 -11.60 1.64 2.31
N PRO A 173 -12.49 2.44 1.70
CA PRO A 173 -13.75 2.82 2.33
C PRO A 173 -14.64 1.64 2.74
N ASP A 174 -14.74 0.60 1.91
CA ASP A 174 -15.54 -0.59 2.26
C ASP A 174 -14.92 -1.36 3.41
N PHE A 175 -13.59 -1.45 3.44
CA PHE A 175 -12.84 -2.09 4.52
C PHE A 175 -13.00 -1.32 5.84
N VAL A 176 -12.88 0.01 5.81
CA VAL A 176 -13.09 0.87 6.99
C VAL A 176 -14.50 0.75 7.52
N LYS A 177 -15.53 0.79 6.66
CA LYS A 177 -16.93 0.56 7.08
C LYS A 177 -17.12 -0.79 7.77
N ALA A 178 -16.46 -1.84 7.27
CA ALA A 178 -16.52 -3.16 7.89
C ALA A 178 -15.85 -3.18 9.27
N LEU A 179 -14.73 -2.47 9.45
CA LEU A 179 -14.07 -2.32 10.75
C LEU A 179 -14.96 -1.56 11.75
N GLU A 180 -15.64 -0.49 11.32
CA GLU A 180 -16.59 0.24 12.15
C GLU A 180 -17.80 -0.63 12.54
N ALA A 181 -18.40 -1.31 11.56
CA ALA A 181 -19.53 -2.19 11.78
C ALA A 181 -19.21 -3.35 12.74
N SER A 182 -17.96 -3.81 12.77
CA SER A 182 -17.49 -4.83 13.71
C SER A 182 -17.11 -4.27 15.10
N GLY A 183 -17.21 -2.95 15.29
CA GLY A 183 -16.87 -2.28 16.55
C GLY A 183 -15.37 -2.18 16.84
N ARG A 184 -14.48 -2.47 15.85
CA ARG A 184 -13.02 -2.50 16.05
C ARG A 184 -12.31 -1.20 15.74
N PHE A 185 -13.01 -0.27 15.08
CA PHE A 185 -12.44 1.01 14.70
C PHE A 185 -13.46 2.12 14.90
N ALA A 186 -13.04 3.23 15.46
CA ALA A 186 -13.81 4.46 15.54
C ALA A 186 -13.20 5.46 14.57
N LEU A 187 -13.85 5.67 13.43
CA LEU A 187 -13.47 6.68 12.46
C LEU A 187 -13.55 8.09 13.08
N GLU A 188 -12.47 8.87 13.01
CA GLU A 188 -12.42 10.26 13.48
C GLU A 188 -12.32 11.27 12.35
N GLY A 189 -11.76 10.86 11.20
CA GLY A 189 -11.69 11.72 10.03
C GLY A 189 -11.08 11.05 8.82
N GLN A 190 -11.22 11.76 7.69
CA GLN A 190 -10.61 11.37 6.42
C GLN A 190 -10.26 12.60 5.59
N ARG A 191 -9.22 12.49 4.78
CA ARG A 191 -8.80 13.53 3.83
C ARG A 191 -8.20 12.91 2.58
N SER A 192 -8.53 13.47 1.41
CA SER A 192 -7.90 13.10 0.15
C SER A 192 -6.93 14.20 -0.27
N THR A 193 -5.84 13.82 -0.90
CA THR A 193 -4.87 14.76 -1.47
C THR A 193 -5.38 15.39 -2.75
N ALA A 194 -4.80 16.49 -3.16
CA ALA A 194 -4.95 16.99 -4.51
C ALA A 194 -4.41 15.97 -5.53
N PRO A 195 -5.03 15.85 -6.73
CA PRO A 195 -4.56 14.96 -7.77
C PRO A 195 -3.20 15.40 -8.33
N VAL A 196 -2.22 14.49 -8.35
CA VAL A 196 -0.88 14.71 -8.90
C VAL A 196 -0.74 13.96 -10.22
N ALA A 197 -0.36 14.67 -11.29
CA ALA A 197 -0.14 14.05 -12.59
C ALA A 197 1.10 13.15 -12.57
N VAL A 198 0.95 11.93 -13.11
CA VAL A 198 2.04 10.97 -13.28
C VAL A 198 2.02 10.43 -14.70
N GLU A 199 3.19 10.14 -15.23
CA GLU A 199 3.37 9.50 -16.51
C GLU A 199 4.38 8.37 -16.37
N GLN A 200 4.06 7.20 -16.93
CA GLN A 200 4.93 6.04 -16.97
C GLN A 200 5.05 5.57 -18.42
N SER A 201 6.20 5.12 -18.82
CA SER A 201 6.32 4.34 -20.06
C SER A 201 5.43 3.09 -19.98
N VAL A 202 5.11 2.50 -21.14
CA VAL A 202 4.38 1.23 -21.17
C VAL A 202 5.11 0.16 -20.37
N ASP A 203 6.44 0.10 -20.43
CA ASP A 203 7.23 -0.88 -19.70
C ASP A 203 7.17 -0.69 -18.17
N GLU A 204 7.27 0.55 -17.70
CA GLU A 204 7.12 0.86 -16.28
C GLU A 204 5.71 0.55 -15.77
N TYR A 205 4.68 0.87 -16.57
CA TYR A 205 3.30 0.55 -16.22
C TYR A 205 3.07 -0.97 -16.15
N MET A 206 3.61 -1.74 -17.11
CA MET A 206 3.56 -3.20 -17.05
C MET A 206 4.34 -3.77 -15.86
N ALA A 207 5.49 -3.19 -15.52
CA ALA A 207 6.25 -3.56 -14.32
C ALA A 207 5.46 -3.23 -13.04
N MET A 208 4.79 -2.09 -12.97
CA MET A 208 3.90 -1.72 -11.87
C MET A 208 2.77 -2.74 -11.70
N LEU A 209 2.11 -3.15 -12.78
CA LEU A 209 1.06 -4.17 -12.75
C LEU A 209 1.60 -5.52 -12.26
N ALA A 210 2.77 -5.93 -12.76
CA ALA A 210 3.42 -7.18 -12.33
C ALA A 210 3.91 -7.15 -10.86
N SER A 211 3.93 -5.99 -10.20
CA SER A 211 4.18 -5.84 -8.77
C SER A 211 2.91 -6.03 -7.92
N THR A 212 1.73 -6.16 -8.54
CA THR A 212 0.49 -6.38 -7.81
C THR A 212 0.31 -7.86 -7.44
N SER A 213 -0.35 -8.13 -6.32
CA SER A 213 -0.64 -9.50 -5.88
C SER A 213 -1.47 -10.29 -6.90
N SER A 214 -2.33 -9.61 -7.66
CA SER A 214 -3.27 -10.24 -8.60
C SER A 214 -2.71 -10.45 -10.01
N LEU A 215 -1.68 -9.70 -10.41
CA LEU A 215 -1.11 -9.75 -11.77
C LEU A 215 0.39 -10.06 -11.78
N SER A 216 0.95 -10.48 -10.65
CA SER A 216 2.34 -10.94 -10.58
C SER A 216 2.52 -12.22 -11.40
N ARG A 217 3.75 -12.46 -11.87
CA ARG A 217 4.06 -13.73 -12.56
C ARG A 217 3.79 -14.95 -11.66
N MET A 218 4.04 -14.82 -10.37
CA MET A 218 3.74 -15.87 -9.39
C MET A 218 2.24 -16.21 -9.39
N THR A 219 1.36 -15.20 -9.42
CA THR A 219 -0.09 -15.40 -9.40
C THR A 219 -0.64 -15.87 -10.74
N LEU A 220 -0.16 -15.29 -11.84
CA LEU A 220 -0.61 -15.64 -13.18
C LEU A 220 -0.06 -16.98 -13.68
N GLY A 221 1.08 -17.42 -13.13
CA GLY A 221 1.74 -18.66 -13.52
C GLY A 221 2.01 -18.73 -15.02
N PRO A 222 1.65 -19.85 -15.69
CA PRO A 222 1.87 -20.02 -17.13
C PRO A 222 1.16 -18.97 -18.01
N ARG A 223 0.16 -18.28 -17.49
CA ARG A 223 -0.60 -17.25 -18.23
C ARG A 223 0.08 -15.88 -18.22
N ALA A 224 1.18 -15.70 -17.51
CA ALA A 224 1.84 -14.40 -17.35
C ALA A 224 2.32 -13.81 -18.69
N ASP A 225 2.94 -14.64 -19.55
CA ASP A 225 3.44 -14.20 -20.86
C ASP A 225 2.29 -13.88 -21.84
N GLU A 226 1.18 -14.58 -21.71
CA GLU A 226 -0.02 -14.29 -22.50
C GLU A 226 -0.64 -12.95 -22.07
N PHE A 227 -0.74 -12.69 -20.77
CA PHE A 227 -1.21 -11.40 -20.25
C PHE A 227 -0.33 -10.25 -20.75
N ASP A 228 1.00 -10.36 -20.62
CA ASP A 228 1.94 -9.33 -21.08
C ASP A 228 1.78 -9.05 -22.58
N ARG A 229 1.72 -10.10 -23.40
CA ARG A 229 1.55 -9.98 -24.85
C ARG A 229 0.23 -9.29 -25.23
N GLN A 230 -0.89 -9.69 -24.60
CA GLN A 230 -2.20 -9.11 -24.87
C GLN A 230 -2.28 -7.65 -24.41
N ALA A 231 -1.75 -7.34 -23.23
CA ALA A 231 -1.69 -5.99 -22.69
C ALA A 231 -0.90 -5.04 -23.61
N ARG A 232 0.29 -5.46 -24.04
CA ARG A 232 1.12 -4.69 -24.97
C ARG A 232 0.46 -4.51 -26.33
N ALA A 233 -0.26 -5.51 -26.83
CA ALA A 233 -1.03 -5.40 -28.07
C ALA A 233 -2.14 -4.34 -27.97
N ILE A 234 -2.79 -4.19 -26.81
CA ILE A 234 -3.76 -3.12 -26.59
C ILE A 234 -3.06 -1.75 -26.69
N PHE A 235 -1.95 -1.54 -25.98
CA PHE A 235 -1.22 -0.27 -26.04
C PHE A 235 -0.74 0.07 -27.45
N ALA A 236 -0.21 -0.91 -28.19
CA ALA A 236 0.24 -0.73 -29.57
C ALA A 236 -0.90 -0.34 -30.52
N ARG A 237 -2.08 -1.00 -30.41
CA ARG A 237 -3.27 -0.63 -31.23
C ARG A 237 -3.74 0.80 -30.98
N HIS A 238 -3.54 1.32 -29.79
CA HIS A 238 -3.89 2.69 -29.44
C HIS A 238 -2.74 3.70 -29.62
N GLY A 239 -1.61 3.28 -30.20
CA GLY A 239 -0.44 4.13 -30.46
C GLY A 239 0.21 4.69 -29.20
N MET A 240 0.12 3.96 -28.08
CA MET A 240 0.59 4.45 -26.80
C MET A 240 2.09 4.18 -26.59
N THR A 241 2.81 5.19 -26.17
CA THR A 241 4.20 5.10 -25.70
C THR A 241 4.30 5.19 -24.18
N GLY A 242 3.24 5.65 -23.52
CA GLY A 242 3.16 5.78 -22.07
C GLY A 242 1.73 5.85 -21.57
N VAL A 243 1.58 5.72 -20.27
CA VAL A 243 0.30 5.77 -19.54
C VAL A 243 0.31 6.99 -18.64
N ARG A 244 -0.68 7.85 -18.82
CA ARG A 244 -0.89 9.05 -17.99
C ARG A 244 -2.03 8.82 -17.03
N ALA A 245 -1.82 9.21 -15.77
CA ALA A 245 -2.84 9.17 -14.73
C ALA A 245 -2.70 10.38 -13.80
N LYS A 246 -3.71 10.59 -12.98
CA LYS A 246 -3.61 11.44 -11.80
C LYS A 246 -3.67 10.56 -10.57
N VAL A 247 -2.68 10.68 -9.70
CA VAL A 247 -2.63 9.96 -8.43
C VAL A 247 -3.30 10.78 -7.35
N VAL A 248 -4.18 10.13 -6.61
CA VAL A 248 -4.84 10.68 -5.42
C VAL A 248 -4.64 9.69 -4.29
N SER A 249 -4.27 10.18 -3.12
CA SER A 249 -4.22 9.34 -1.92
C SER A 249 -5.28 9.74 -0.93
N GLY A 250 -5.92 8.73 -0.32
CA GLY A 250 -6.79 8.88 0.82
C GLY A 250 -6.02 8.62 2.12
N VAL A 251 -6.26 9.43 3.13
CA VAL A 251 -5.82 9.18 4.50
C VAL A 251 -7.06 9.15 5.38
N THR A 252 -7.33 7.99 5.96
CA THR A 252 -8.44 7.78 6.89
C THR A 252 -7.87 7.47 8.27
N TRP A 253 -8.32 8.16 9.31
CA TRP A 253 -7.77 7.97 10.64
C TRP A 253 -8.84 7.82 11.71
N GLY A 254 -8.46 7.13 12.78
CA GLY A 254 -9.33 6.88 13.90
C GLY A 254 -8.63 6.08 14.99
N ARG A 255 -9.42 5.51 15.88
CA ARG A 255 -8.92 4.74 17.03
C ARG A 255 -9.35 3.28 16.94
N PRO A 256 -8.45 2.34 17.22
CA PRO A 256 -8.81 0.96 17.53
C PRO A 256 -9.73 0.90 18.76
N ARG A 257 -10.62 -0.08 18.76
CA ARG A 257 -11.55 -0.37 19.86
C ARG A 257 -11.46 -1.83 20.25
#